data_c098781aa5c6bf2c907d1576c62b0276
#
_entry.id   c098781aa5c6bf2c907d1576c62b0276
#
_cell.length_a   1.000
_cell.length_b   1.000
_cell.length_c   1.000
_cell.angle_alpha   90.00
_cell.angle_beta   90.00
_cell.angle_gamma   90.00
#
_symmetry.space_group_name_H-M   'P 1'
#
loop_
_entity.id
_entity.type
_entity.pdbx_description
1 polymer ?
#
loop_
_entity_poly.entity_id
_entity_poly.type
_entity_poly.pdbx_seq_one_letter_code
_entity_poly.pdbx_strand_id
1 'polypeptide(L)'
;MLSIFNRNFFSRILMMCLLGIAINHDIKPTLASTQFIMRDHIVIDIRSGVEWLRCSVGQTWDGETCIGKIVKLNHEDIKQAISIANEQLGGNWRLPDLEELEGIVCHECDGAKINAEAFPNTSAEPYWTSEQNPYATRHYYTVNFFTGYRYG
;
A
#
# COMPACT_ATOMS: atom_id res chain seq x y z
N MET A 1 -5.31 8.57 -13.22
CA MET A 1 -5.40 7.62 -12.11
C MET A 1 -4.15 7.65 -11.29
N LEU A 2 -4.25 7.30 -10.03
CA LEU A 2 -3.14 7.34 -9.08
C LEU A 2 -2.46 5.95 -9.00
N SER A 3 -1.27 5.89 -8.43
CA SER A 3 -0.55 4.64 -8.24
C SER A 3 0.06 4.58 -6.84
N ILE A 4 -0.09 3.43 -6.19
CA ILE A 4 0.65 2.98 -5.02
C ILE A 4 1.43 1.76 -5.48
N PHE A 5 2.69 1.68 -5.11
CA PHE A 5 3.53 0.55 -5.46
C PHE A 5 3.68 -0.39 -4.27
N ASN A 6 3.83 -1.66 -4.58
CA ASN A 6 4.07 -2.71 -3.60
C ASN A 6 5.22 -3.64 -4.02
N ARG A 7 5.67 -4.45 -3.10
CA ARG A 7 6.62 -5.54 -3.34
C ARG A 7 6.40 -6.69 -2.36
N ASN A 8 6.79 -7.89 -2.75
CA ASN A 8 6.68 -9.05 -1.89
C ASN A 8 7.70 -9.01 -0.77
N PHE A 9 7.24 -9.29 0.44
CA PHE A 9 8.08 -9.43 1.61
C PHE A 9 8.60 -10.87 1.69
N PHE A 10 9.62 -11.21 0.89
CA PHE A 10 10.32 -12.48 1.05
C PHE A 10 11.70 -12.25 1.66
N SER A 11 11.85 -12.79 2.87
CA SER A 11 13.09 -13.24 3.47
C SER A 11 13.96 -12.21 4.23
N ARG A 12 13.95 -12.39 5.48
CA ARG A 12 15.03 -12.85 6.36
C ARG A 12 14.52 -12.93 7.78
N ILE A 13 13.80 -14.00 8.07
CA ILE A 13 13.66 -14.41 9.48
C ILE A 13 15.00 -15.07 9.86
N LEU A 14 15.90 -14.28 10.38
CA LEU A 14 17.02 -14.78 11.18
C LEU A 14 16.50 -15.03 12.59
N MET A 15 16.31 -16.28 12.90
CA MET A 15 15.95 -16.82 14.20
C MET A 15 17.01 -16.41 15.24
N MET A 16 16.65 -15.52 16.16
CA MET A 16 17.37 -15.39 17.43
C MET A 16 16.45 -15.77 18.58
N CYS A 17 16.72 -16.94 19.12
CA CYS A 17 16.17 -17.43 20.38
C CYS A 17 16.77 -16.70 21.59
N LEU A 18 15.88 -16.50 22.58
CA LEU A 18 16.03 -16.54 24.03
C LEU A 18 16.71 -15.36 24.76
N LEU A 19 15.96 -14.71 25.64
CA LEU A 19 15.99 -14.99 27.08
C LEU A 19 14.88 -14.18 27.78
N GLY A 20 14.09 -14.86 28.63
CA GLY A 20 12.93 -14.31 29.27
C GLY A 20 13.26 -13.35 30.43
N ILE A 21 12.46 -12.31 30.54
CA ILE A 21 12.17 -11.60 31.79
C ILE A 21 10.67 -11.41 31.84
N ALA A 22 10.01 -12.08 32.75
CA ALA A 22 8.58 -11.92 33.01
C ALA A 22 8.37 -10.57 33.71
N ILE A 23 7.81 -9.61 33.01
CA ILE A 23 7.21 -8.42 33.62
C ILE A 23 5.71 -8.52 33.32
N ASN A 24 4.93 -8.87 34.38
CA ASN A 24 3.49 -8.81 34.32
C ASN A 24 3.03 -7.36 34.20
N HIS A 25 2.74 -6.93 33.01
CA HIS A 25 1.89 -5.80 32.73
C HIS A 25 0.59 -6.36 32.18
N ASP A 26 -0.51 -6.11 32.87
CA ASP A 26 -1.87 -6.34 32.38
C ASP A 26 -2.10 -5.45 31.13
N ILE A 27 -1.51 -5.83 30.03
CA ILE A 27 -1.85 -5.29 28.72
C ILE A 27 -3.14 -6.02 28.32
N LYS A 28 -4.28 -5.36 28.53
CA LYS A 28 -5.51 -5.75 27.82
C LYS A 28 -5.18 -5.70 26.34
N PRO A 29 -5.22 -6.83 25.60
CA PRO A 29 -5.08 -6.77 24.15
C PRO A 29 -6.33 -6.07 23.63
N THR A 30 -6.21 -4.80 23.29
CA THR A 30 -7.13 -4.19 22.34
C THR A 30 -6.83 -4.93 21.05
N LEU A 31 -7.68 -5.89 20.67
CA LEU A 31 -7.67 -6.55 19.38
C LEU A 31 -8.11 -5.54 18.29
N ALA A 32 -7.36 -4.50 18.09
CA ALA A 32 -7.27 -3.90 16.80
C ALA A 32 -6.46 -4.90 15.98
N SER A 33 -7.10 -5.61 15.07
CA SER A 33 -6.43 -6.44 14.07
C SER A 33 -5.55 -5.50 13.26
N THR A 34 -4.32 -5.32 13.69
CA THR A 34 -3.35 -4.49 12.97
C THR A 34 -2.95 -5.24 11.72
N GLN A 35 -3.71 -5.02 10.63
CA GLN A 35 -3.34 -5.54 9.31
C GLN A 35 -1.97 -5.01 8.88
N PHE A 36 -1.62 -3.82 9.37
CA PHE A 36 -0.48 -3.06 8.89
C PHE A 36 0.58 -2.87 9.95
N ILE A 37 1.85 -3.07 9.59
CA ILE A 37 3.03 -2.69 10.37
C ILE A 37 3.68 -1.52 9.65
N MET A 38 3.66 -0.33 10.27
CA MET A 38 4.28 0.86 9.73
C MET A 38 5.79 0.85 9.95
N ARG A 39 6.55 1.14 8.88
CA ARG A 39 8.01 1.26 8.91
C ARG A 39 8.44 2.46 8.08
N ASP A 40 8.52 3.63 8.70
CA ASP A 40 8.89 4.87 8.02
C ASP A 40 8.01 5.11 6.77
N HIS A 41 8.58 5.20 5.58
CA HIS A 41 7.87 5.39 4.31
C HIS A 41 7.20 4.13 3.74
N ILE A 42 7.33 2.99 4.42
CA ILE A 42 6.79 1.69 4.02
C ILE A 42 5.76 1.21 5.04
N VAL A 43 4.76 0.50 4.56
CA VAL A 43 3.85 -0.28 5.38
C VAL A 43 3.84 -1.73 4.92
N ILE A 44 3.87 -2.66 5.87
CA ILE A 44 3.79 -4.10 5.62
C ILE A 44 2.35 -4.54 5.87
N ASP A 45 1.72 -5.07 4.85
CA ASP A 45 0.44 -5.76 4.99
C ASP A 45 0.70 -7.22 5.39
N ILE A 46 0.38 -7.57 6.65
CA ILE A 46 0.63 -8.91 7.17
C ILE A 46 -0.35 -9.97 6.64
N ARG A 47 -1.46 -9.56 6.01
CA ARG A 47 -2.42 -10.50 5.41
C ARG A 47 -1.93 -11.02 4.07
N SER A 48 -1.45 -10.10 3.23
CA SER A 48 -0.95 -10.45 1.89
C SER A 48 0.55 -10.73 1.86
N GLY A 49 1.31 -10.32 2.90
CA GLY A 49 2.77 -10.39 2.92
C GLY A 49 3.43 -9.41 1.96
N VAL A 50 2.74 -8.32 1.64
CA VAL A 50 3.18 -7.30 0.70
C VAL A 50 3.65 -6.05 1.44
N GLU A 51 4.74 -5.45 0.97
CA GLU A 51 5.17 -4.12 1.38
C GLU A 51 4.62 -3.07 0.41
N TRP A 52 4.11 -1.97 0.97
CA TRP A 52 3.55 -0.85 0.24
C TRP A 52 4.33 0.42 0.50
N LEU A 53 4.47 1.28 -0.51
CA LEU A 53 4.80 2.67 -0.27
C LEU A 53 3.58 3.36 0.34
N ARG A 54 3.78 4.07 1.44
CA ARG A 54 2.70 4.78 2.15
C ARG A 54 2.17 5.96 1.36
N CYS A 55 3.05 6.58 0.57
CA CYS A 55 2.72 7.77 -0.21
C CYS A 55 2.37 7.42 -1.67
N SER A 56 1.37 8.10 -2.21
CA SER A 56 1.06 8.05 -3.64
C SER A 56 2.16 8.72 -4.47
N VAL A 57 2.24 8.36 -5.75
CA VAL A 57 3.23 8.97 -6.67
C VAL A 57 3.08 10.49 -6.70
N GLY A 58 4.20 11.19 -6.60
CA GLY A 58 4.28 12.65 -6.51
C GLY A 58 4.31 13.20 -5.09
N GLN A 59 4.03 12.36 -4.09
CA GLN A 59 4.19 12.71 -2.68
C GLN A 59 5.53 12.19 -2.15
N THR A 60 6.00 12.80 -1.06
CA THR A 60 7.18 12.41 -0.31
C THR A 60 6.82 12.19 1.15
N TRP A 61 7.40 11.18 1.76
CA TRP A 61 7.31 10.94 3.19
C TRP A 61 8.23 11.91 3.94
N ASP A 62 7.70 12.69 4.87
CA ASP A 62 8.46 13.69 5.65
C ASP A 62 8.92 13.20 7.03
N GLY A 63 8.58 11.95 7.38
CA GLY A 63 8.83 11.34 8.70
C GLY A 63 7.54 11.12 9.50
N GLU A 64 6.46 11.81 9.16
CA GLU A 64 5.16 11.71 9.84
C GLU A 64 4.01 11.46 8.86
N THR A 65 4.05 12.10 7.70
CA THR A 65 2.96 12.04 6.72
C THR A 65 3.45 12.16 5.28
N CYS A 66 2.53 12.00 4.33
CA CYS A 66 2.80 12.18 2.90
C CYS A 66 2.52 13.63 2.51
N ILE A 67 3.57 14.35 2.09
CA ILE A 67 3.49 15.74 1.64
C ILE A 67 3.70 15.83 0.13
N GLY A 68 3.22 16.91 -0.47
CA GLY A 68 3.35 17.15 -1.89
C GLY A 68 2.06 16.87 -2.66
N LYS A 69 2.13 17.01 -3.97
CA LYS A 69 0.97 16.89 -4.86
C LYS A 69 0.97 15.53 -5.54
N ILE A 70 -0.12 14.79 -5.38
CA ILE A 70 -0.33 13.52 -6.08
C ILE A 70 -0.34 13.74 -7.59
N VAL A 71 0.39 12.89 -8.32
CA VAL A 71 0.47 12.90 -9.77
C VAL A 71 -0.45 11.84 -10.35
N LYS A 72 -1.31 12.26 -11.28
CA LYS A 72 -2.17 11.34 -12.03
C LYS A 72 -1.41 10.83 -13.26
N LEU A 73 -1.19 9.53 -13.29
CA LEU A 73 -0.46 8.85 -14.36
C LEU A 73 -1.43 8.14 -15.31
N ASN A 74 -1.13 8.15 -16.59
CA ASN A 74 -1.68 7.18 -17.52
C ASN A 74 -0.90 5.86 -17.40
N HIS A 75 -1.37 4.80 -18.06
CA HIS A 75 -0.78 3.47 -17.91
C HIS A 75 0.66 3.37 -18.48
N GLU A 76 1.05 4.22 -19.42
CA GLU A 76 2.40 4.23 -19.96
C GLU A 76 3.38 4.95 -19.04
N ASP A 77 2.96 6.05 -18.42
CA ASP A 77 3.77 6.81 -17.47
C ASP A 77 4.10 5.96 -16.21
N ILE A 78 3.26 4.99 -15.89
CA ILE A 78 3.46 4.08 -14.74
C ILE A 78 4.76 3.29 -14.88
N LYS A 79 5.11 2.82 -16.08
CA LYS A 79 6.35 2.05 -16.29
C LYS A 79 7.58 2.88 -15.93
N GLN A 80 7.56 4.15 -16.30
CA GLN A 80 8.63 5.07 -15.95
C GLN A 80 8.66 5.36 -14.45
N ALA A 81 7.48 5.56 -13.83
CA ALA A 81 7.39 5.79 -12.39
C ALA A 81 7.90 4.59 -11.58
N ILE A 82 7.60 3.35 -12.01
CA ILE A 82 8.11 2.13 -11.40
C ILE A 82 9.64 2.06 -11.53
N SER A 83 10.20 2.36 -12.70
CA SER A 83 11.64 2.39 -12.90
C SER A 83 12.33 3.36 -11.95
N ILE A 84 11.80 4.58 -11.85
CA ILE A 84 12.31 5.61 -10.94
C ILE A 84 12.23 5.16 -9.49
N ALA A 85 11.10 4.55 -9.07
CA ALA A 85 10.95 4.06 -7.71
C ALA A 85 11.99 2.97 -7.39
N ASN A 86 12.23 2.02 -8.30
CA ASN A 86 13.23 0.97 -8.13
C ASN A 86 14.66 1.52 -8.08
N GLU A 87 14.97 2.55 -8.86
CA GLU A 87 16.28 3.19 -8.84
C GLU A 87 16.52 3.98 -7.55
N GLN A 88 15.52 4.72 -7.09
CA GLN A 88 15.67 5.63 -5.94
C GLN A 88 15.52 4.94 -4.59
N LEU A 89 14.59 3.98 -4.49
CA LEU A 89 14.26 3.33 -3.22
C LEU A 89 14.87 1.92 -3.12
N GLY A 90 15.38 1.39 -4.22
CA GLY A 90 15.82 0.01 -4.32
C GLY A 90 14.65 -0.99 -4.24
N GLY A 91 14.92 -2.24 -4.58
CA GLY A 91 13.92 -3.30 -4.51
C GLY A 91 13.23 -3.57 -5.85
N ASN A 92 12.07 -4.23 -5.80
CA ASN A 92 11.29 -4.62 -6.96
C ASN A 92 9.85 -4.08 -6.84
N TRP A 93 9.72 -2.76 -6.82
CA TRP A 93 8.43 -2.09 -6.77
C TRP A 93 7.65 -2.36 -8.07
N ARG A 94 6.36 -2.56 -7.94
CA ARG A 94 5.44 -2.85 -9.04
C ARG A 94 4.05 -2.29 -8.74
N LEU A 95 3.17 -2.29 -9.72
CA LEU A 95 1.75 -2.13 -9.44
C LEU A 95 1.23 -3.34 -8.65
N PRO A 96 0.28 -3.11 -7.74
CA PRO A 96 -0.46 -4.19 -7.12
C PRO A 96 -1.32 -4.92 -8.15
N ASP A 97 -1.58 -6.19 -7.93
CA ASP A 97 -2.70 -6.85 -8.59
C ASP A 97 -4.05 -6.40 -7.99
N LEU A 98 -5.14 -6.89 -8.54
CA LEU A 98 -6.46 -6.45 -8.13
C LEU A 98 -6.79 -6.90 -6.71
N GLU A 99 -6.47 -8.13 -6.35
CA GLU A 99 -6.74 -8.70 -5.02
C GLU A 99 -5.92 -7.99 -3.93
N GLU A 100 -4.66 -7.69 -4.21
CA GLU A 100 -3.79 -6.93 -3.30
C GLU A 100 -4.37 -5.54 -3.03
N LEU A 101 -4.80 -4.82 -4.08
CA LEU A 101 -5.33 -3.47 -3.92
C LEU A 101 -6.71 -3.45 -3.26
N GLU A 102 -7.58 -4.44 -3.55
CA GLU A 102 -8.85 -4.64 -2.84
C GLU A 102 -8.61 -5.01 -1.36
N GLY A 103 -7.54 -5.75 -1.07
CA GLY A 103 -7.18 -6.20 0.28
C GLY A 103 -6.86 -5.07 1.26
N ILE A 104 -6.51 -3.88 0.75
CA ILE A 104 -6.25 -2.69 1.58
C ILE A 104 -7.43 -1.71 1.64
N VAL A 105 -8.57 -2.04 1.02
CA VAL A 105 -9.79 -1.23 1.11
C VAL A 105 -10.37 -1.30 2.52
N CYS A 106 -10.73 -0.15 3.05
CA CYS A 106 -11.42 0.02 4.32
C CYS A 106 -12.81 0.64 4.07
N HIS A 107 -13.85 -0.18 3.97
CA HIS A 107 -15.20 0.31 3.71
C HIS A 107 -15.74 1.19 4.84
N GLU A 108 -15.32 0.95 6.09
CA GLU A 108 -15.73 1.65 7.30
C GLU A 108 -14.99 2.99 7.48
N CYS A 109 -13.91 3.22 6.73
CA CYS A 109 -13.10 4.42 6.89
C CYS A 109 -13.82 5.66 6.31
N ASP A 110 -13.64 6.80 6.99
CA ASP A 110 -14.11 8.10 6.51
C ASP A 110 -13.21 8.65 5.41
N GLY A 111 -13.78 9.44 4.50
CA GLY A 111 -13.05 10.00 3.37
C GLY A 111 -12.63 8.96 2.35
N ALA A 112 -11.34 8.83 2.08
CA ALA A 112 -10.83 7.76 1.22
C ALA A 112 -11.01 6.40 1.91
N LYS A 113 -11.52 5.40 1.17
CA LYS A 113 -11.78 4.05 1.67
C LYS A 113 -10.49 3.25 1.82
N ILE A 114 -9.59 3.76 2.66
CA ILE A 114 -8.28 3.19 2.99
C ILE A 114 -7.88 3.61 4.40
N ASN A 115 -7.05 2.83 5.07
CA ASN A 115 -6.55 3.18 6.40
C ASN A 115 -5.64 4.42 6.32
N ALA A 116 -6.08 5.56 6.85
CA ALA A 116 -5.36 6.83 6.77
C ALA A 116 -4.10 6.88 7.64
N GLU A 117 -3.97 6.02 8.66
CA GLU A 117 -2.75 5.89 9.44
C GLU A 117 -1.66 5.16 8.64
N ALA A 118 -2.02 4.11 7.90
CA ALA A 118 -1.12 3.36 7.04
C ALA A 118 -0.78 4.15 5.75
N PHE A 119 -1.76 4.81 5.15
CA PHE A 119 -1.67 5.51 3.87
C PHE A 119 -2.16 6.96 3.99
N PRO A 120 -1.40 7.84 4.65
CA PRO A 120 -1.85 9.20 4.91
C PRO A 120 -1.96 10.02 3.61
N ASN A 121 -2.95 10.93 3.60
CA ASN A 121 -3.20 11.83 2.49
C ASN A 121 -3.46 11.15 1.13
N THR A 122 -3.96 9.88 1.17
CA THR A 122 -4.41 9.19 -0.03
C THR A 122 -5.68 9.84 -0.56
N SER A 123 -5.73 10.09 -1.86
CA SER A 123 -6.91 10.67 -2.51
C SER A 123 -8.03 9.65 -2.67
N ALA A 124 -9.27 10.10 -2.46
CA ALA A 124 -10.47 9.31 -2.72
C ALA A 124 -10.76 9.25 -4.23
N GLU A 125 -9.91 8.58 -4.98
CA GLU A 125 -9.95 8.48 -6.44
C GLU A 125 -9.59 7.05 -6.91
N PRO A 126 -9.70 6.73 -8.22
CA PRO A 126 -9.29 5.44 -8.75
C PRO A 126 -7.77 5.26 -8.77
N TYR A 127 -7.31 4.10 -8.34
CA TYR A 127 -5.92 3.65 -8.37
C TYR A 127 -5.74 2.46 -9.31
N TRP A 128 -4.64 2.43 -10.03
CA TRP A 128 -4.33 1.40 -11.01
C TRP A 128 -3.96 0.07 -10.36
N THR A 129 -4.36 -1.02 -11.02
CA THR A 129 -3.80 -2.35 -10.82
C THR A 129 -2.95 -2.78 -12.02
N SER A 130 -2.21 -3.86 -11.87
CA SER A 130 -1.47 -4.48 -12.97
C SER A 130 -2.36 -5.35 -13.87
N GLU A 131 -3.60 -5.62 -13.47
CA GLU A 131 -4.49 -6.53 -14.17
C GLU A 131 -5.27 -5.86 -15.29
N GLN A 132 -5.19 -6.49 -16.46
CA GLN A 132 -5.95 -6.11 -17.62
C GLN A 132 -7.36 -6.71 -17.57
N ASN A 133 -8.36 -5.94 -18.00
CA ASN A 133 -9.72 -6.46 -18.11
C ASN A 133 -9.80 -7.49 -19.26
N PRO A 134 -10.15 -8.75 -19.00
CA PRO A 134 -10.19 -9.80 -20.04
C PRO A 134 -11.27 -9.57 -21.09
N TYR A 135 -12.29 -8.78 -20.78
CA TYR A 135 -13.40 -8.47 -21.71
C TYR A 135 -13.18 -7.17 -22.48
N ALA A 136 -12.24 -6.34 -22.02
CA ALA A 136 -11.91 -5.06 -22.63
C ALA A 136 -10.39 -4.85 -22.59
N THR A 137 -9.69 -5.50 -23.50
CA THR A 137 -8.23 -5.66 -23.51
C THR A 137 -7.41 -4.36 -23.55
N ARG A 138 -8.04 -3.22 -23.73
CA ARG A 138 -7.39 -1.90 -23.64
C ARG A 138 -7.58 -1.25 -22.25
N HIS A 139 -8.32 -1.90 -21.35
CA HIS A 139 -8.62 -1.39 -20.03
C HIS A 139 -7.92 -2.24 -18.97
N TYR A 140 -7.52 -1.57 -17.91
CA TYR A 140 -6.97 -2.19 -16.72
C TYR A 140 -7.93 -1.97 -15.57
N TYR A 141 -7.99 -2.92 -14.66
CA TYR A 141 -8.77 -2.76 -13.44
C TYR A 141 -8.18 -1.65 -12.56
N THR A 142 -9.06 -0.98 -11.87
CA THR A 142 -8.75 0.02 -10.86
C THR A 142 -9.58 -0.23 -9.62
N VAL A 143 -9.08 0.16 -8.46
CA VAL A 143 -9.86 0.28 -7.24
C VAL A 143 -10.07 1.75 -6.93
N ASN A 144 -11.31 2.16 -6.73
CA ASN A 144 -11.64 3.55 -6.43
C ASN A 144 -11.81 3.73 -4.92
N PHE A 145 -10.88 4.42 -4.28
CA PHE A 145 -10.96 4.68 -2.84
C PHE A 145 -12.03 5.70 -2.42
N PHE A 146 -12.79 6.27 -3.35
CA PHE A 146 -14.02 6.98 -3.00
C PHE A 146 -15.15 6.02 -2.66
N THR A 147 -15.29 4.94 -3.41
CA THR A 147 -16.38 3.95 -3.26
C THR A 147 -15.94 2.67 -2.54
N GLY A 148 -14.67 2.32 -2.59
CA GLY A 148 -14.12 1.04 -2.14
C GLY A 148 -14.33 -0.10 -3.12
N TYR A 149 -14.74 0.16 -4.37
CA TYR A 149 -15.02 -0.87 -5.37
C TYR A 149 -14.07 -0.81 -6.57
N ARG A 150 -13.93 -1.97 -7.23
CA ARG A 150 -13.20 -2.07 -8.51
C ARG A 150 -14.02 -1.56 -9.69
N TYR A 151 -13.31 -1.09 -10.70
CA TYR A 151 -13.82 -0.71 -12.01
C TYR A 151 -12.82 -1.16 -13.09
N GLY A 152 -13.32 -1.59 -14.26
CA GLY A 152 -12.48 -2.04 -15.36
C GLY A 152 -13.16 -1.91 -16.73
#